data_1fa49eb950708fed6b65dc8bc6ec3b82
#
_entry.id   1fa49eb950708fed6b65dc8bc6ec3b82
#
_cell.length_a   1.000
_cell.length_b   1.000
_cell.length_c   1.000
_cell.angle_alpha   90.00
_cell.angle_beta   90.00
_cell.angle_gamma   90.00
#
_symmetry.space_group_name_H-M   'P 1'
#
loop_
_entity.id
_entity.type
_entity.pdbx_description
1 polymer ?
#
loop_
_entity_poly.entity_id
_entity_poly.type
_entity_poly.pdbx_seq_one_letter_code
_entity_poly.pdbx_strand_id
1 'polypeptide(L)'
;QENWGDSALCGSCKLAPGESREIRFAVGWHFPNHFGDSGRFEGHWYVKRFSDAGEVVSYLDRERDAILPTVKEFSTLLKSTNVSKELADAWSDHLSTLIKCSWWTKRGEFGMWEGYGSCGFHTTDITYQGSFGILALFPDLQKKQMEMGAKFQREDGRVHHFFTPDLSGVDDGYDRVDMNPQFVLLVCRDYLWTGDREYLARMWPHIEKAMDNTQLLDGDGDGLPDHDTRANTYDAWAMQGTPAYIASLWLAALKAAVRMAQDLGAQDRAAAWEALLEKGSKAFVEKLWNGRYFSLWADGDKRDDCCMTDQIDGQWYARLLGLGNFLPQDKIDTATDCILSENFRPESGLVNASYPAQATPTLYTWKNVQMESNWSGIEYSFASFLLENGRYKEAAQIVETVERRHTQ
;
A
#
# COMPACT_ATOMS: atom_id res chain seq x y z
N GLN A 1 -17.33 20.10 32.54
CA GLN A 1 -17.85 20.93 31.44
C GLN A 1 -16.65 21.45 30.67
N GLU A 2 -16.45 20.95 29.47
CA GLU A 2 -15.44 21.50 28.57
C GLU A 2 -15.96 22.87 28.08
N ASN A 3 -15.29 23.92 28.46
CA ASN A 3 -15.57 25.23 27.94
C ASN A 3 -14.86 25.39 26.59
N TRP A 4 -15.62 25.38 25.53
CA TRP A 4 -15.17 25.86 24.23
C TRP A 4 -14.97 27.37 24.34
N GLY A 5 -13.76 27.84 24.06
CA GLY A 5 -13.42 29.25 24.05
C GLY A 5 -12.99 29.70 22.66
N ASP A 6 -13.58 30.77 22.19
CA ASP A 6 -13.12 31.45 20.98
C ASP A 6 -11.97 32.38 21.35
N SER A 7 -10.96 32.44 20.47
CA SER A 7 -9.81 33.35 20.63
C SER A 7 -9.58 34.09 19.33
N ALA A 8 -9.20 35.36 19.45
CA ALA A 8 -8.85 36.19 18.30
C ALA A 8 -7.51 36.88 18.52
N LEU A 9 -6.69 36.89 17.48
CA LEU A 9 -5.46 37.66 17.43
C LEU A 9 -5.58 38.72 16.34
N CYS A 10 -5.33 39.99 16.69
CA CYS A 10 -5.43 41.10 15.76
C CYS A 10 -4.07 41.81 15.64
N GLY A 11 -3.60 41.97 14.42
CA GLY A 11 -2.46 42.86 14.09
C GLY A 11 -2.98 44.19 13.55
N SER A 12 -2.43 45.28 14.02
CA SER A 12 -2.77 46.61 13.50
C SER A 12 -1.52 47.45 13.16
N CYS A 13 -1.62 48.25 12.11
CA CYS A 13 -0.55 49.18 11.73
C CYS A 13 -1.14 50.45 11.16
N LYS A 14 -0.37 51.56 11.25
CA LYS A 14 -0.67 52.80 10.55
C LYS A 14 0.18 52.85 9.29
N LEU A 15 -0.43 53.18 8.16
CA LEU A 15 0.24 53.29 6.87
C LEU A 15 0.21 54.75 6.40
N ALA A 16 1.33 55.27 5.91
CA ALA A 16 1.38 56.50 5.16
C ALA A 16 0.89 56.29 3.71
N PRO A 17 0.53 57.37 2.96
CA PRO A 17 0.15 57.24 1.56
C PRO A 17 1.24 56.52 0.73
N GLY A 18 0.88 55.43 0.04
CA GLY A 18 1.80 54.62 -0.76
C GLY A 18 2.61 53.57 0.04
N GLU A 19 2.48 53.54 1.36
CA GLU A 19 3.13 52.54 2.20
C GLU A 19 2.33 51.20 2.23
N SER A 20 3.03 50.06 2.21
CA SER A 20 2.45 48.76 2.42
C SER A 20 3.15 48.03 3.55
N ARG A 21 2.44 47.19 4.31
CA ARG A 21 3.00 46.39 5.38
C ARG A 21 2.39 45.01 5.40
N GLU A 22 3.23 43.99 5.55
CA GLU A 22 2.80 42.62 5.73
C GLU A 22 2.66 42.32 7.23
N ILE A 23 1.53 41.73 7.62
CA ILE A 23 1.30 41.21 8.97
C ILE A 23 1.21 39.68 8.85
N ARG A 24 2.04 38.98 9.60
CA ARG A 24 2.10 37.52 9.59
C ARG A 24 1.56 36.97 10.88
N PHE A 25 0.85 35.85 10.77
CA PHE A 25 0.36 35.07 11.89
C PHE A 25 0.95 33.66 11.80
N ALA A 26 1.38 33.12 12.93
CA ALA A 26 1.81 31.73 13.05
C ALA A 26 0.86 30.97 13.98
N VAL A 27 0.51 29.76 13.59
CA VAL A 27 -0.31 28.84 14.41
C VAL A 27 0.53 27.63 14.75
N GLY A 28 0.70 27.37 16.03
CA GLY A 28 1.40 26.20 16.55
C GLY A 28 0.44 25.23 17.21
N TRP A 29 0.55 23.95 16.87
CA TRP A 29 -0.17 22.87 17.52
C TRP A 29 0.78 22.05 18.40
N HIS A 30 0.34 21.78 19.62
CA HIS A 30 1.06 20.90 20.52
C HIS A 30 0.06 20.11 21.37
N PHE A 31 -0.17 18.84 21.02
CA PHE A 31 -1.08 17.92 21.66
C PHE A 31 -0.29 16.76 22.26
N PRO A 32 0.33 16.93 23.45
CA PRO A 32 1.23 15.93 24.02
C PRO A 32 0.49 14.69 24.53
N ASN A 33 -0.80 14.86 24.88
CA ASN A 33 -1.58 13.88 25.61
C ASN A 33 -2.40 13.03 24.62
N HIS A 34 -1.78 11.99 24.09
CA HIS A 34 -2.48 10.95 23.34
C HIS A 34 -2.56 9.70 24.20
N PHE A 35 -3.77 9.24 24.45
CA PHE A 35 -4.06 8.02 25.19
C PHE A 35 -4.70 7.02 24.24
N GLY A 36 -4.25 5.78 24.26
CA GLY A 36 -4.92 4.68 23.57
C GLY A 36 -6.24 4.29 24.24
N ASP A 37 -7.01 3.42 23.61
CA ASP A 37 -8.32 2.96 24.09
C ASP A 37 -8.23 2.28 25.48
N SER A 38 -7.10 1.64 25.78
CA SER A 38 -6.78 1.07 27.10
C SER A 38 -6.52 2.12 28.19
N GLY A 39 -6.51 3.41 27.83
CA GLY A 39 -6.09 4.50 28.72
C GLY A 39 -4.58 4.62 28.86
N ARG A 40 -3.78 3.83 28.17
CA ARG A 40 -2.32 3.92 28.19
C ARG A 40 -1.85 5.20 27.48
N PHE A 41 -0.93 5.92 28.12
CA PHE A 41 -0.33 7.12 27.52
C PHE A 41 0.67 6.74 26.42
N GLU A 42 0.39 7.15 25.21
CA GLU A 42 1.22 6.89 24.04
C GLU A 42 2.01 8.13 23.60
N GLY A 43 1.41 9.30 23.65
CA GLY A 43 2.00 10.58 23.30
C GLY A 43 2.48 10.67 21.85
N HIS A 44 3.21 11.73 21.55
CA HIS A 44 3.78 11.99 20.24
C HIS A 44 5.29 12.18 20.30
N TRP A 45 6.01 11.81 19.24
CA TRP A 45 7.47 11.93 19.16
C TRP A 45 7.95 13.39 19.26
N TYR A 46 7.22 14.34 18.70
CA TYR A 46 7.62 15.74 18.67
C TYR A 46 7.71 16.38 20.07
N VAL A 47 7.05 15.82 21.09
CA VAL A 47 7.17 16.32 22.46
C VAL A 47 8.58 16.12 23.07
N LYS A 48 9.43 15.33 22.41
CA LYS A 48 10.85 15.25 22.77
C LYS A 48 11.64 16.49 22.31
N ARG A 49 11.11 17.22 21.36
CA ARG A 49 11.74 18.42 20.79
C ARG A 49 11.10 19.72 21.27
N PHE A 50 9.79 19.73 21.45
CA PHE A 50 9.02 20.90 21.83
C PHE A 50 8.23 20.63 23.10
N SER A 51 8.33 21.54 24.07
CA SER A 51 7.65 21.44 25.35
C SER A 51 6.20 21.96 25.30
N ASP A 52 5.91 22.90 24.38
CA ASP A 52 4.60 23.53 24.23
C ASP A 52 4.43 24.16 22.83
N ALA A 53 3.23 24.68 22.55
CA ALA A 53 2.91 25.33 21.26
C ALA A 53 3.68 26.64 21.04
N GLY A 54 4.05 27.35 22.11
CA GLY A 54 4.86 28.57 22.01
C GLY A 54 6.27 28.29 21.51
N GLU A 55 6.86 27.17 21.96
CA GLU A 55 8.17 26.73 21.48
C GLU A 55 8.11 26.31 19.99
N VAL A 56 7.03 25.66 19.56
CA VAL A 56 6.81 25.35 18.12
C VAL A 56 6.77 26.64 17.29
N VAL A 57 6.00 27.64 17.71
CA VAL A 57 5.92 28.94 17.02
C VAL A 57 7.27 29.67 17.01
N SER A 58 7.97 29.67 18.15
CA SER A 58 9.29 30.28 18.29
C SER A 58 10.33 29.63 17.38
N TYR A 59 10.26 28.30 17.25
CA TYR A 59 11.09 27.55 16.30
C TYR A 59 10.78 27.92 14.86
N LEU A 60 9.51 27.97 14.49
CA LEU A 60 9.09 28.36 13.13
C LEU A 60 9.56 29.79 12.78
N ASP A 61 9.43 30.74 13.72
CA ASP A 61 9.86 32.11 13.49
C ASP A 61 11.39 32.22 13.30
N ARG A 62 12.15 31.50 14.12
CA ARG A 62 13.62 31.47 14.04
C ARG A 62 14.12 30.81 12.76
N GLU A 63 13.53 29.69 12.35
CA GLU A 63 13.97 28.88 11.19
C GLU A 63 13.24 29.26 9.90
N ARG A 64 12.33 30.22 9.94
CA ARG A 64 11.44 30.57 8.82
C ARG A 64 12.18 30.80 7.51
N ASP A 65 13.30 31.57 7.57
CA ASP A 65 14.03 31.96 6.36
C ASP A 65 14.78 30.78 5.70
N ALA A 66 14.93 29.65 6.42
CA ALA A 66 15.40 28.40 5.87
C ALA A 66 14.23 27.49 5.41
N ILE A 67 13.18 27.39 6.23
CA ILE A 67 12.05 26.47 5.97
C ILE A 67 11.22 26.92 4.77
N LEU A 68 10.80 28.19 4.68
CA LEU A 68 9.87 28.63 3.64
C LEU A 68 10.43 28.51 2.21
N PRO A 69 11.71 28.88 1.93
CA PRO A 69 12.30 28.65 0.62
C PRO A 69 12.35 27.16 0.25
N THR A 70 12.73 26.29 1.19
CA THR A 70 12.79 24.84 0.95
C THR A 70 11.42 24.25 0.61
N VAL A 71 10.37 24.63 1.35
CA VAL A 71 8.99 24.21 1.06
C VAL A 71 8.54 24.71 -0.31
N LYS A 72 8.87 25.96 -0.66
CA LYS A 72 8.53 26.53 -1.96
C LYS A 72 9.28 25.84 -3.10
N GLU A 73 10.56 25.57 -2.91
CA GLU A 73 11.38 24.84 -3.88
C GLU A 73 10.82 23.44 -4.13
N PHE A 74 10.52 22.68 -3.06
CA PHE A 74 9.91 21.36 -3.14
C PHE A 74 8.56 21.40 -3.89
N SER A 75 7.67 22.33 -3.54
CA SER A 75 6.39 22.51 -4.26
C SER A 75 6.59 22.86 -5.74
N THR A 76 7.60 23.68 -6.05
CA THR A 76 7.94 24.03 -7.43
C THR A 76 8.46 22.82 -8.19
N LEU A 77 9.32 22.01 -7.56
CA LEU A 77 9.86 20.78 -8.14
C LEU A 77 8.75 19.80 -8.50
N LEU A 78 7.81 19.56 -7.59
CA LEU A 78 6.65 18.69 -7.83
C LEU A 78 5.82 19.13 -9.04
N LYS A 79 5.68 20.44 -9.24
CA LYS A 79 4.89 21.04 -10.34
C LYS A 79 5.68 21.23 -11.63
N SER A 80 7.00 21.07 -11.62
CA SER A 80 7.87 21.23 -12.79
C SER A 80 8.09 19.93 -13.59
N THR A 81 7.26 18.92 -13.35
CA THR A 81 7.33 17.63 -14.03
C THR A 81 6.74 17.72 -15.44
N ASN A 82 7.02 16.69 -16.26
CA ASN A 82 6.42 16.53 -17.59
C ASN A 82 5.13 15.70 -17.59
N VAL A 83 4.60 15.37 -16.41
CA VAL A 83 3.27 14.76 -16.27
C VAL A 83 2.17 15.82 -16.42
N SER A 84 0.90 15.40 -16.55
CA SER A 84 -0.21 16.34 -16.61
C SER A 84 -0.27 17.20 -15.35
N LYS A 85 -0.83 18.43 -15.49
CA LYS A 85 -0.99 19.33 -14.34
C LYS A 85 -1.85 18.70 -13.25
N GLU A 86 -2.90 18.01 -13.64
CA GLU A 86 -3.83 17.31 -12.77
C GLU A 86 -3.10 16.28 -11.89
N LEU A 87 -2.24 15.47 -12.49
CA LEU A 87 -1.44 14.48 -11.76
C LEU A 87 -0.42 15.14 -10.81
N ALA A 88 0.24 16.22 -11.23
CA ALA A 88 1.19 16.94 -10.40
C ALA A 88 0.50 17.63 -9.19
N ASP A 89 -0.67 18.21 -9.40
CA ASP A 89 -1.49 18.80 -8.35
C ASP A 89 -2.00 17.73 -7.38
N ALA A 90 -2.54 16.61 -7.88
CA ALA A 90 -3.00 15.50 -7.08
C ALA A 90 -1.90 14.95 -6.17
N TRP A 91 -0.71 14.73 -6.70
CA TRP A 91 0.42 14.27 -5.87
C TRP A 91 0.76 15.27 -4.77
N SER A 92 0.83 16.56 -5.10
CA SER A 92 1.07 17.62 -4.11
C SER A 92 0.01 17.63 -2.99
N ASP A 93 -1.25 17.48 -3.35
CA ASP A 93 -2.37 17.54 -2.41
C ASP A 93 -2.43 16.29 -1.52
N HIS A 94 -2.16 15.11 -2.09
CA HIS A 94 -2.13 13.85 -1.35
C HIS A 94 -0.99 13.77 -0.33
N LEU A 95 0.10 14.52 -0.48
CA LEU A 95 1.16 14.58 0.54
C LEU A 95 0.64 15.04 1.90
N SER A 96 -0.45 15.80 1.95
CA SER A 96 -1.10 16.18 3.20
C SER A 96 -1.59 14.99 4.02
N THR A 97 -1.88 13.86 3.37
CA THR A 97 -2.29 12.60 4.03
C THR A 97 -1.19 12.04 4.91
N LEU A 98 0.08 12.21 4.52
CA LEU A 98 1.21 11.75 5.31
C LEU A 98 1.21 12.33 6.73
N ILE A 99 0.77 13.59 6.88
CA ILE A 99 0.68 14.25 8.19
C ILE A 99 -0.64 13.91 8.89
N LYS A 100 -1.75 13.90 8.14
CA LYS A 100 -3.10 13.72 8.71
C LYS A 100 -3.36 12.30 9.17
N CYS A 101 -2.79 11.31 8.49
CA CYS A 101 -3.02 9.90 8.73
C CYS A 101 -1.78 9.18 9.31
N SER A 102 -0.81 9.90 9.86
CA SER A 102 0.36 9.29 10.51
C SER A 102 0.37 9.51 12.01
N TRP A 103 0.95 8.57 12.71
CA TRP A 103 1.23 8.72 14.12
C TRP A 103 2.62 8.18 14.45
N TRP A 104 3.43 9.03 15.06
CA TRP A 104 4.73 8.67 15.61
C TRP A 104 4.67 8.81 17.13
N THR A 105 4.65 7.68 17.81
CA THR A 105 4.49 7.64 19.27
C THR A 105 5.71 8.21 19.99
N LYS A 106 5.52 8.63 21.24
CA LYS A 106 6.62 9.09 22.08
C LYS A 106 7.68 8.00 22.28
N ARG A 107 7.32 6.72 22.21
CA ARG A 107 8.27 5.59 22.32
C ARG A 107 9.07 5.37 21.05
N GLY A 108 8.60 5.84 19.90
CA GLY A 108 9.29 5.74 18.61
C GLY A 108 8.64 4.79 17.61
N GLU A 109 7.50 4.19 17.95
CA GLU A 109 6.68 3.42 17.02
C GLU A 109 6.03 4.36 16.01
N PHE A 110 5.93 3.93 14.78
CA PHE A 110 5.35 4.73 13.69
C PHE A 110 4.42 3.86 12.84
N GLY A 111 3.35 4.46 12.35
CA GLY A 111 2.47 3.86 11.35
C GLY A 111 1.51 4.88 10.77
N MET A 112 0.81 4.43 9.72
CA MET A 112 -0.26 5.17 9.06
C MET A 112 -1.61 4.62 9.50
N TRP A 113 -2.58 5.50 9.67
CA TRP A 113 -3.98 5.13 9.78
C TRP A 113 -4.54 4.80 8.42
N GLU A 114 -5.42 3.82 8.34
CA GLU A 114 -6.09 3.42 7.12
C GLU A 114 -6.92 4.56 6.50
N GLY A 115 -7.67 5.27 7.33
CA GLY A 115 -8.47 6.40 6.91
C GLY A 115 -9.43 6.89 8.00
N TYR A 116 -10.34 7.79 7.63
CA TYR A 116 -11.30 8.38 8.57
C TYR A 116 -12.45 7.45 8.95
N GLY A 117 -12.82 6.54 8.08
CA GLY A 117 -13.96 5.63 8.27
C GLY A 117 -13.57 4.31 8.91
N SER A 118 -12.33 3.90 8.73
CA SER A 118 -11.74 2.69 9.30
C SER A 118 -10.47 3.07 10.04
N CYS A 119 -10.40 2.72 11.31
CA CYS A 119 -9.32 3.14 12.21
C CYS A 119 -8.25 2.08 12.40
N GLY A 120 -8.01 1.24 11.38
CA GLY A 120 -6.88 0.33 11.37
C GLY A 120 -5.56 1.10 11.37
N PHE A 121 -4.64 0.75 12.27
CA PHE A 121 -3.31 1.34 12.32
C PHE A 121 -2.29 0.38 11.71
N HIS A 122 -1.53 0.85 10.74
CA HIS A 122 -0.64 0.03 9.95
C HIS A 122 -1.35 -1.21 9.40
N THR A 123 -2.44 -0.98 8.66
CA THR A 123 -3.15 -2.02 7.92
C THR A 123 -2.26 -2.52 6.79
N THR A 124 -1.93 -3.81 6.77
CA THR A 124 -0.88 -4.36 5.89
C THR A 124 -1.22 -4.17 4.41
N ASP A 125 -2.43 -4.49 3.99
CA ASP A 125 -2.89 -4.35 2.61
C ASP A 125 -3.01 -2.88 2.17
N ILE A 126 -3.42 -1.98 3.05
CA ILE A 126 -3.41 -0.54 2.76
C ILE A 126 -1.97 -0.02 2.65
N THR A 127 -1.07 -0.49 3.52
CA THR A 127 0.36 -0.16 3.46
C THR A 127 1.00 -0.64 2.16
N TYR A 128 0.56 -1.77 1.63
CA TYR A 128 1.07 -2.37 0.39
C TYR A 128 0.97 -1.40 -0.80
N GLN A 129 -0.14 -0.75 -0.98
CA GLN A 129 -0.34 0.24 -2.05
C GLN A 129 -0.07 1.68 -1.61
N GLY A 130 -0.32 2.03 -0.33
CA GLY A 130 -0.32 3.41 0.15
C GLY A 130 1.01 3.96 0.66
N SER A 131 2.04 3.12 0.89
CA SER A 131 3.24 3.56 1.60
C SER A 131 4.39 4.08 0.71
N PHE A 132 4.20 4.21 -0.60
CA PHE A 132 5.24 4.71 -1.51
C PHE A 132 5.68 6.14 -1.16
N GLY A 133 4.75 7.01 -0.81
CA GLY A 133 5.06 8.38 -0.40
C GLY A 133 5.89 8.45 0.88
N ILE A 134 5.57 7.61 1.87
CA ILE A 134 6.36 7.49 3.11
C ILE A 134 7.76 6.97 2.78
N LEU A 135 7.88 5.91 1.99
CA LEU A 135 9.18 5.35 1.63
C LEU A 135 10.06 6.37 0.87
N ALA A 136 9.46 7.11 -0.07
CA ALA A 136 10.19 8.09 -0.88
C ALA A 136 10.70 9.29 -0.06
N LEU A 137 9.92 9.76 0.93
CA LEU A 137 10.23 10.98 1.68
C LEU A 137 10.79 10.71 3.08
N PHE A 138 10.39 9.62 3.71
CA PHE A 138 10.72 9.28 5.09
C PHE A 138 11.04 7.78 5.24
N PRO A 139 12.06 7.26 4.54
CA PRO A 139 12.33 5.81 4.48
C PRO A 139 12.55 5.18 5.86
N ASP A 140 13.12 5.92 6.82
CA ASP A 140 13.31 5.41 8.18
C ASP A 140 11.99 5.24 8.94
N LEU A 141 10.97 6.04 8.63
CA LEU A 141 9.65 5.86 9.21
C LEU A 141 8.93 4.65 8.59
N GLN A 142 9.06 4.46 7.28
CA GLN A 142 8.53 3.27 6.63
C GLN A 142 9.16 1.99 7.20
N LYS A 143 10.48 1.94 7.38
CA LYS A 143 11.15 0.79 8.01
C LYS A 143 10.65 0.55 9.45
N LYS A 144 10.40 1.60 10.23
CA LYS A 144 9.83 1.47 11.59
C LYS A 144 8.42 0.87 11.57
N GLN A 145 7.60 1.25 10.60
CA GLN A 145 6.27 0.67 10.40
C GLN A 145 6.37 -0.83 10.14
N MET A 146 7.27 -1.27 9.27
CA MET A 146 7.49 -2.69 8.97
C MET A 146 8.09 -3.47 10.16
N GLU A 147 9.04 -2.87 10.88
CA GLU A 147 9.62 -3.47 12.10
C GLU A 147 8.56 -3.64 13.20
N MET A 148 7.58 -2.74 13.29
CA MET A 148 6.44 -2.90 14.18
C MET A 148 5.57 -4.09 13.76
N GLY A 149 5.31 -4.26 12.46
CA GLY A 149 4.62 -5.44 11.94
C GLY A 149 5.33 -6.74 12.30
N ALA A 150 6.65 -6.78 12.10
CA ALA A 150 7.48 -7.91 12.46
C ALA A 150 7.43 -8.26 13.97
N LYS A 151 7.40 -7.24 14.84
CA LYS A 151 7.30 -7.42 16.31
C LYS A 151 6.04 -8.17 16.72
N PHE A 152 4.94 -8.01 16.01
CA PHE A 152 3.65 -8.65 16.31
C PHE A 152 3.37 -9.89 15.45
N GLN A 153 4.31 -10.30 14.60
CA GLN A 153 4.17 -11.54 13.84
C GLN A 153 3.98 -12.74 14.79
N ARG A 154 3.00 -13.60 14.49
CA ARG A 154 2.74 -14.81 15.27
C ARG A 154 3.88 -15.82 15.16
N GLU A 155 3.94 -16.72 16.12
CA GLU A 155 4.93 -17.80 16.12
C GLU A 155 4.80 -18.73 14.90
N ASP A 156 3.56 -18.92 14.42
CA ASP A 156 3.27 -19.68 13.20
C ASP A 156 3.63 -18.95 11.90
N GLY A 157 4.10 -17.70 11.98
CA GLY A 157 4.54 -16.90 10.86
C GLY A 157 3.48 -15.96 10.26
N ARG A 158 2.25 -15.99 10.74
CA ARG A 158 1.19 -15.11 10.23
C ARG A 158 1.44 -13.65 10.57
N VAL A 159 1.27 -12.78 9.59
CA VAL A 159 1.35 -11.33 9.71
C VAL A 159 -0.04 -10.77 10.00
N HIS A 160 -0.09 -9.68 10.75
CA HIS A 160 -1.32 -9.01 11.15
C HIS A 160 -2.07 -8.39 9.97
N HIS A 161 -3.38 -8.16 10.15
CA HIS A 161 -4.13 -7.25 9.30
C HIS A 161 -3.90 -5.81 9.74
N PHE A 162 -4.36 -5.39 10.91
CA PHE A 162 -4.03 -4.08 11.50
C PHE A 162 -3.89 -4.12 13.03
N PHE A 163 -3.34 -3.06 13.62
CA PHE A 163 -3.14 -2.93 15.07
C PHE A 163 -4.28 -2.20 15.76
N THR A 164 -4.45 -2.50 17.05
CA THR A 164 -5.26 -1.68 17.93
C THR A 164 -4.72 -0.25 18.01
N PRO A 165 -5.61 0.75 18.21
CA PRO A 165 -5.21 2.15 18.32
C PRO A 165 -4.20 2.44 19.43
N ASP A 166 -4.14 1.62 20.46
CA ASP A 166 -3.18 1.75 21.56
C ASP A 166 -1.91 0.91 21.39
N LEU A 167 -1.74 0.25 20.25
CA LEU A 167 -0.60 -0.61 19.95
C LEU A 167 -0.36 -1.73 20.98
N SER A 168 -1.42 -2.15 21.69
CA SER A 168 -1.34 -3.24 22.66
C SER A 168 -1.39 -4.62 22.02
N GLY A 169 -1.92 -4.71 20.79
CA GLY A 169 -2.10 -5.95 20.07
C GLY A 169 -2.55 -5.75 18.63
N VAL A 170 -3.02 -6.82 18.05
CA VAL A 170 -3.63 -6.87 16.72
C VAL A 170 -5.14 -6.88 16.90
N ASP A 171 -5.84 -5.99 16.21
CA ASP A 171 -7.27 -5.82 16.37
C ASP A 171 -8.05 -6.78 15.46
N ASP A 172 -7.76 -6.79 14.18
CA ASP A 172 -8.38 -7.70 13.22
C ASP A 172 -7.40 -8.79 12.80
N GLY A 173 -7.39 -9.81 13.54
CA GLY A 173 -6.85 -11.14 13.34
C GLY A 173 -5.62 -11.35 12.45
N TYR A 174 -5.43 -12.64 12.16
CA TYR A 174 -4.34 -13.13 11.33
C TYR A 174 -4.89 -14.11 10.28
N ASP A 175 -6.14 -13.95 9.90
CA ASP A 175 -6.84 -14.90 9.05
C ASP A 175 -6.68 -14.62 7.55
N ARG A 176 -6.29 -13.37 7.19
CA ARG A 176 -6.10 -12.99 5.79
C ARG A 176 -4.81 -13.56 5.22
N VAL A 177 -4.92 -14.29 4.14
CA VAL A 177 -3.82 -15.09 3.56
C VAL A 177 -2.85 -14.28 2.71
N ASP A 178 -3.26 -13.12 2.25
CA ASP A 178 -2.46 -12.22 1.43
C ASP A 178 -1.54 -11.29 2.23
N MET A 179 -1.73 -11.19 3.56
CA MET A 179 -0.88 -10.34 4.41
C MET A 179 0.59 -10.79 4.41
N ASN A 180 0.85 -12.09 4.44
CA ASN A 180 2.21 -12.63 4.44
C ASN A 180 2.96 -12.30 3.14
N PRO A 181 2.43 -12.61 1.93
CA PRO A 181 3.07 -12.20 0.67
C PRO A 181 3.28 -10.68 0.57
N GLN A 182 2.30 -9.89 0.95
CA GLN A 182 2.42 -8.42 0.94
C GLN A 182 3.52 -7.94 1.88
N PHE A 183 3.61 -8.48 3.10
CA PHE A 183 4.69 -8.14 4.04
C PHE A 183 6.07 -8.43 3.44
N VAL A 184 6.26 -9.59 2.82
CA VAL A 184 7.52 -9.99 2.19
C VAL A 184 7.89 -9.02 1.05
N LEU A 185 6.90 -8.66 0.22
CA LEU A 185 7.08 -7.71 -0.88
C LEU A 185 7.42 -6.31 -0.39
N LEU A 186 6.75 -5.83 0.68
CA LEU A 186 7.03 -4.55 1.31
C LEU A 186 8.45 -4.49 1.86
N VAL A 187 8.90 -5.52 2.58
CA VAL A 187 10.27 -5.57 3.12
C VAL A 187 11.29 -5.59 1.99
N CYS A 188 11.05 -6.35 0.92
CA CYS A 188 11.93 -6.38 -0.24
C CYS A 188 12.02 -5.01 -0.91
N ARG A 189 10.89 -4.33 -1.11
CA ARG A 189 10.82 -2.98 -1.67
C ARG A 189 11.65 -2.00 -0.84
N ASP A 190 11.40 -1.97 0.46
CA ASP A 190 12.06 -1.05 1.38
C ASP A 190 13.58 -1.29 1.39
N TYR A 191 14.00 -2.56 1.36
CA TYR A 191 15.40 -2.94 1.24
C TYR A 191 16.01 -2.47 -0.10
N LEU A 192 15.38 -2.79 -1.22
CA LEU A 192 15.94 -2.47 -2.54
C LEU A 192 16.03 -0.95 -2.79
N TRP A 193 15.09 -0.17 -2.27
CA TRP A 193 15.06 1.28 -2.46
C TRP A 193 16.04 2.01 -1.52
N THR A 194 16.31 1.46 -0.33
CA THR A 194 17.23 2.08 0.64
C THR A 194 18.65 1.51 0.61
N GLY A 195 18.83 0.30 0.10
CA GLY A 195 20.09 -0.43 0.18
C GLY A 195 20.47 -0.88 1.59
N ASP A 196 19.57 -0.82 2.56
CA ASP A 196 19.82 -1.08 3.98
C ASP A 196 19.89 -2.60 4.26
N ARG A 197 21.09 -3.16 4.16
CA ARG A 197 21.34 -4.59 4.46
C ARG A 197 21.11 -4.95 5.93
N GLU A 198 21.33 -4.01 6.84
CA GLU A 198 21.10 -4.27 8.27
C GLU A 198 19.61 -4.39 8.56
N TYR A 199 18.78 -3.55 7.92
CA TYR A 199 17.34 -3.70 7.95
C TYR A 199 16.90 -5.06 7.40
N LEU A 200 17.40 -5.45 6.22
CA LEU A 200 17.10 -6.76 5.65
C LEU A 200 17.49 -7.90 6.59
N ALA A 201 18.68 -7.84 7.19
CA ALA A 201 19.12 -8.87 8.13
C ALA A 201 18.24 -8.98 9.37
N ARG A 202 17.74 -7.84 9.90
CA ARG A 202 16.79 -7.84 11.02
C ARG A 202 15.43 -8.43 10.63
N MET A 203 14.96 -8.15 9.41
CA MET A 203 13.66 -8.63 8.93
C MET A 203 13.69 -10.08 8.44
N TRP A 204 14.87 -10.62 8.15
CA TRP A 204 15.03 -11.95 7.54
C TRP A 204 14.33 -13.09 8.29
N PRO A 205 14.44 -13.25 9.61
CA PRO A 205 13.74 -14.31 10.34
C PRO A 205 12.21 -14.23 10.23
N HIS A 206 11.67 -13.01 10.05
CA HIS A 206 10.26 -12.76 9.88
C HIS A 206 9.79 -13.09 8.46
N ILE A 207 10.63 -12.81 7.46
CA ILE A 207 10.40 -13.22 6.08
C ILE A 207 10.32 -14.74 5.99
N GLU A 208 11.30 -15.46 6.55
CA GLU A 208 11.32 -16.94 6.53
C GLU A 208 10.04 -17.52 7.13
N LYS A 209 9.60 -17.02 8.29
CA LYS A 209 8.37 -17.47 8.94
C LYS A 209 7.13 -17.20 8.09
N ALA A 210 7.03 -16.00 7.48
CA ALA A 210 5.91 -15.65 6.62
C ALA A 210 5.83 -16.55 5.39
N MET A 211 6.97 -16.82 4.76
CA MET A 211 7.08 -17.70 3.59
C MET A 211 6.73 -19.15 3.95
N ASP A 212 7.27 -19.66 5.05
CA ASP A 212 6.99 -21.03 5.52
C ASP A 212 5.49 -21.20 5.85
N ASN A 213 4.87 -20.20 6.51
CA ASN A 213 3.43 -20.25 6.80
C ASN A 213 2.58 -20.26 5.53
N THR A 214 2.88 -19.38 4.57
CA THR A 214 2.11 -19.32 3.32
C THR A 214 2.26 -20.60 2.50
N GLN A 215 3.44 -21.21 2.51
CA GLN A 215 3.67 -22.49 1.83
C GLN A 215 2.80 -23.63 2.38
N LEU A 216 2.40 -23.58 3.66
CA LEU A 216 1.49 -24.58 4.24
C LEU A 216 0.07 -24.51 3.66
N LEU A 217 -0.27 -23.45 2.95
CA LEU A 217 -1.56 -23.30 2.27
C LEU A 217 -1.60 -23.97 0.89
N ASP A 218 -0.51 -24.56 0.43
CA ASP A 218 -0.43 -25.40 -0.77
C ASP A 218 -0.85 -26.84 -0.41
N GLY A 219 -2.14 -27.12 -0.53
CA GLY A 219 -2.73 -28.40 -0.11
C GLY A 219 -2.55 -29.52 -1.12
N ASP A 220 -2.49 -29.23 -2.41
CA ASP A 220 -2.31 -30.21 -3.48
C ASP A 220 -0.85 -30.35 -3.95
N GLY A 221 0.02 -29.52 -3.41
CA GLY A 221 1.46 -29.58 -3.63
C GLY A 221 1.87 -29.04 -4.99
N ASP A 222 1.12 -28.16 -5.63
CA ASP A 222 1.45 -27.60 -6.94
C ASP A 222 2.29 -26.30 -6.88
N GLY A 223 2.55 -25.80 -5.69
CA GLY A 223 3.33 -24.60 -5.43
C GLY A 223 2.50 -23.34 -5.28
N LEU A 224 1.16 -23.43 -5.19
CA LEU A 224 0.25 -22.30 -5.02
C LEU A 224 -0.63 -22.48 -3.79
N PRO A 225 -0.96 -21.38 -3.08
CA PRO A 225 -1.97 -21.43 -2.02
C PRO A 225 -3.34 -21.77 -2.59
N ASP A 226 -3.96 -22.83 -2.09
CA ASP A 226 -5.30 -23.28 -2.46
C ASP A 226 -6.19 -23.60 -1.26
N HIS A 227 -5.62 -23.53 -0.04
CA HIS A 227 -6.28 -23.85 1.21
C HIS A 227 -6.49 -22.60 2.06
N ASP A 228 -7.64 -22.50 2.72
CA ASP A 228 -8.02 -21.35 3.56
C ASP A 228 -7.91 -19.95 2.89
N THR A 229 -8.07 -19.88 1.58
CA THR A 229 -7.87 -18.66 0.78
C THR A 229 -9.05 -17.69 0.80
N ARG A 230 -10.08 -17.92 1.61
CA ARG A 230 -11.32 -17.12 1.62
C ARG A 230 -11.17 -15.75 2.22
N ALA A 231 -10.39 -15.60 3.28
CA ALA A 231 -10.14 -14.33 3.92
C ALA A 231 -8.94 -13.65 3.27
N ASN A 232 -9.14 -12.46 2.74
CA ASN A 232 -8.16 -11.66 2.03
C ASN A 232 -8.55 -10.17 2.04
N THR A 233 -7.77 -9.31 1.42
CA THR A 233 -8.02 -7.86 1.25
C THR A 233 -9.44 -7.52 0.79
N TYR A 234 -10.05 -8.39 -0.02
CA TYR A 234 -11.44 -8.20 -0.45
C TYR A 234 -12.42 -8.79 0.57
N ASP A 235 -12.51 -8.22 1.74
CA ASP A 235 -13.25 -8.68 2.93
C ASP A 235 -14.55 -9.43 2.68
N ALA A 236 -15.40 -8.88 1.79
CA ALA A 236 -16.70 -9.42 1.47
C ALA A 236 -16.69 -10.35 0.25
N TRP A 237 -15.57 -10.47 -0.45
CA TRP A 237 -15.44 -11.24 -1.68
C TRP A 237 -14.67 -12.53 -1.45
N ALA A 238 -15.38 -13.52 -0.94
CA ALA A 238 -14.80 -14.83 -0.65
C ALA A 238 -14.36 -15.55 -1.93
N MET A 239 -13.08 -15.78 -2.07
CA MET A 239 -12.47 -16.58 -3.12
C MET A 239 -12.32 -18.04 -2.65
N GLN A 240 -12.11 -18.98 -3.56
CA GLN A 240 -12.01 -20.41 -3.25
C GLN A 240 -10.83 -21.04 -3.98
N GLY A 241 -10.33 -22.18 -3.44
CA GLY A 241 -9.23 -22.91 -4.06
C GLY A 241 -8.02 -22.02 -4.32
N THR A 242 -7.55 -21.95 -5.55
CA THR A 242 -6.42 -21.12 -5.98
C THR A 242 -6.93 -19.80 -6.58
N PRO A 243 -6.99 -18.68 -5.82
CA PRO A 243 -7.36 -17.38 -6.37
C PRO A 243 -6.20 -16.73 -7.12
N ALA A 244 -6.46 -16.14 -8.29
CA ALA A 244 -5.44 -15.50 -9.11
C ALA A 244 -4.69 -14.38 -8.36
N TYR A 245 -5.42 -13.52 -7.63
CA TYR A 245 -4.85 -12.45 -6.83
C TYR A 245 -3.84 -12.99 -5.81
N ILE A 246 -4.26 -13.90 -4.94
CA ILE A 246 -3.41 -14.45 -3.86
C ILE A 246 -2.23 -15.23 -4.45
N ALA A 247 -2.48 -16.07 -5.45
CA ALA A 247 -1.45 -16.86 -6.10
C ALA A 247 -0.40 -15.98 -6.81
N SER A 248 -0.83 -14.87 -7.45
CA SER A 248 0.12 -13.94 -8.07
C SER A 248 0.98 -13.21 -7.05
N LEU A 249 0.40 -12.79 -5.91
CA LEU A 249 1.16 -12.21 -4.80
C LEU A 249 2.17 -13.19 -4.22
N TRP A 250 1.77 -14.45 -4.04
CA TRP A 250 2.67 -15.50 -3.57
C TRP A 250 3.87 -15.72 -4.49
N LEU A 251 3.64 -15.81 -5.80
CA LEU A 251 4.72 -15.95 -6.79
C LEU A 251 5.68 -14.75 -6.78
N ALA A 252 5.14 -13.55 -6.63
CA ALA A 252 5.96 -12.36 -6.46
C ALA A 252 6.77 -12.37 -5.16
N ALA A 253 6.16 -12.81 -4.05
CA ALA A 253 6.84 -12.96 -2.77
C ALA A 253 7.96 -14.00 -2.83
N LEU A 254 7.74 -15.14 -3.51
CA LEU A 254 8.80 -16.13 -3.77
C LEU A 254 9.97 -15.50 -4.52
N LYS A 255 9.68 -14.73 -5.57
CA LYS A 255 10.71 -14.04 -6.36
C LYS A 255 11.49 -13.02 -5.54
N ALA A 256 10.80 -12.26 -4.70
CA ALA A 256 11.39 -11.31 -3.76
C ALA A 256 12.25 -12.01 -2.70
N ALA A 257 11.74 -13.11 -2.14
CA ALA A 257 12.44 -13.91 -1.13
C ALA A 257 13.72 -14.56 -1.70
N VAL A 258 13.65 -15.09 -2.93
CA VAL A 258 14.86 -15.59 -3.64
C VAL A 258 15.92 -14.51 -3.75
N ARG A 259 15.55 -13.30 -4.17
CA ARG A 259 16.49 -12.17 -4.27
C ARG A 259 17.09 -11.80 -2.91
N MET A 260 16.30 -11.68 -1.87
CA MET A 260 16.76 -11.34 -0.53
C MET A 260 17.66 -12.45 0.06
N ALA A 261 17.32 -13.73 -0.18
CA ALA A 261 18.13 -14.88 0.22
C ALA A 261 19.51 -14.85 -0.44
N GLN A 262 19.57 -14.58 -1.75
CA GLN A 262 20.83 -14.45 -2.49
C GLN A 262 21.68 -13.31 -1.93
N ASP A 263 21.09 -12.16 -1.68
CA ASP A 263 21.79 -10.98 -1.15
C ASP A 263 22.34 -11.23 0.28
N LEU A 264 21.67 -12.08 1.08
CA LEU A 264 22.13 -12.48 2.41
C LEU A 264 23.06 -13.70 2.42
N GLY A 265 23.19 -14.41 1.30
CA GLY A 265 23.99 -15.62 1.20
C GLY A 265 23.27 -16.89 1.68
N ALA A 266 21.94 -16.88 1.85
CA ALA A 266 21.11 -18.02 2.24
C ALA A 266 20.78 -18.90 1.02
N GLN A 267 21.79 -19.50 0.41
CA GLN A 267 21.68 -20.17 -0.89
C GLN A 267 20.70 -21.36 -0.91
N ASP A 268 20.64 -22.15 0.17
CA ASP A 268 19.71 -23.29 0.26
C ASP A 268 18.25 -22.83 0.22
N ARG A 269 17.94 -21.71 0.91
CA ARG A 269 16.60 -21.10 0.89
C ARG A 269 16.29 -20.52 -0.50
N ALA A 270 17.25 -19.83 -1.10
CA ALA A 270 17.09 -19.29 -2.44
C ALA A 270 16.74 -20.39 -3.46
N ALA A 271 17.50 -21.50 -3.46
CA ALA A 271 17.26 -22.62 -4.37
C ALA A 271 15.90 -23.30 -4.14
N ALA A 272 15.49 -23.47 -2.88
CA ALA A 272 14.20 -24.07 -2.54
C ALA A 272 13.04 -23.20 -3.03
N TRP A 273 13.09 -21.88 -2.79
CA TRP A 273 12.04 -20.95 -3.24
C TRP A 273 12.06 -20.74 -4.75
N GLU A 274 13.20 -20.81 -5.41
CA GLU A 274 13.29 -20.73 -6.87
C GLU A 274 12.62 -21.93 -7.54
N ALA A 275 12.83 -23.14 -7.02
CA ALA A 275 12.17 -24.35 -7.50
C ALA A 275 10.64 -24.28 -7.28
N LEU A 276 10.21 -23.72 -6.15
CA LEU A 276 8.79 -23.53 -5.85
C LEU A 276 8.17 -22.47 -6.76
N LEU A 277 8.89 -21.36 -7.03
CA LEU A 277 8.46 -20.32 -7.97
C LEU A 277 8.27 -20.88 -9.39
N GLU A 278 9.21 -21.69 -9.87
CA GLU A 278 9.11 -22.32 -11.20
C GLU A 278 7.87 -23.21 -11.29
N LYS A 279 7.67 -24.07 -10.27
CA LYS A 279 6.53 -24.97 -10.19
C LYS A 279 5.20 -24.20 -10.12
N GLY A 280 5.09 -23.24 -9.20
CA GLY A 280 3.88 -22.46 -8.99
C GLY A 280 3.54 -21.58 -10.20
N SER A 281 4.54 -20.99 -10.88
CA SER A 281 4.32 -20.20 -12.09
C SER A 281 3.69 -21.01 -13.22
N LYS A 282 4.12 -22.27 -13.36
CA LYS A 282 3.51 -23.20 -14.32
C LYS A 282 2.08 -23.57 -13.93
N ALA A 283 1.86 -23.95 -12.68
CA ALA A 283 0.55 -24.29 -12.14
C ALA A 283 -0.44 -23.10 -12.26
N PHE A 284 0.01 -21.88 -12.02
CA PHE A 284 -0.80 -20.67 -12.17
C PHE A 284 -1.39 -20.55 -13.57
N VAL A 285 -0.56 -20.76 -14.60
CA VAL A 285 -1.02 -20.74 -15.99
C VAL A 285 -1.94 -21.91 -16.29
N GLU A 286 -1.59 -23.12 -15.85
CA GLU A 286 -2.38 -24.34 -16.14
C GLU A 286 -3.76 -24.31 -15.48
N LYS A 287 -3.86 -23.83 -14.22
CA LYS A 287 -5.13 -23.78 -13.48
C LYS A 287 -6.03 -22.61 -13.86
N LEU A 288 -5.44 -21.44 -14.04
CA LEU A 288 -6.21 -20.19 -14.08
C LEU A 288 -6.39 -19.58 -15.49
N TRP A 289 -5.54 -19.92 -16.46
CA TRP A 289 -5.66 -19.37 -17.80
C TRP A 289 -6.89 -19.89 -18.55
N ASN A 290 -7.82 -19.01 -18.90
CA ASN A 290 -9.05 -19.36 -19.60
C ASN A 290 -9.02 -19.13 -21.13
N GLY A 291 -7.84 -18.76 -21.68
CA GLY A 291 -7.64 -18.42 -23.08
C GLY A 291 -7.58 -16.91 -23.36
N ARG A 292 -8.04 -16.05 -22.44
CA ARG A 292 -8.04 -14.58 -22.57
C ARG A 292 -7.42 -13.86 -21.37
N TYR A 293 -7.65 -14.36 -20.16
CA TYR A 293 -7.21 -13.79 -18.89
C TYR A 293 -7.14 -14.90 -17.84
N PHE A 294 -6.70 -14.56 -16.64
CA PHE A 294 -6.69 -15.51 -15.53
C PHE A 294 -8.01 -15.42 -14.75
N SER A 295 -8.68 -16.55 -14.62
CA SER A 295 -9.93 -16.68 -13.88
C SER A 295 -9.75 -16.22 -12.42
N LEU A 296 -10.79 -15.71 -11.81
CA LEU A 296 -10.78 -15.22 -10.43
C LEU A 296 -10.23 -16.27 -9.46
N TRP A 297 -10.70 -17.52 -9.60
CA TRP A 297 -10.19 -18.67 -8.84
C TRP A 297 -10.51 -19.99 -9.56
N ALA A 298 -9.79 -21.04 -9.17
CA ALA A 298 -10.05 -22.42 -9.58
C ALA A 298 -9.97 -23.37 -8.37
N ASP A 299 -10.90 -24.35 -8.25
CA ASP A 299 -11.01 -25.33 -7.20
C ASP A 299 -11.46 -26.68 -7.79
N GLY A 300 -10.52 -27.55 -8.10
CA GLY A 300 -10.77 -28.77 -8.86
C GLY A 300 -11.40 -28.48 -10.23
N ASP A 301 -12.59 -29.04 -10.47
CA ASP A 301 -13.35 -28.83 -11.71
C ASP A 301 -14.17 -27.52 -11.70
N LYS A 302 -14.17 -26.78 -10.59
CA LYS A 302 -14.90 -25.51 -10.45
C LYS A 302 -13.99 -24.34 -10.76
N ARG A 303 -14.57 -23.32 -11.38
CA ARG A 303 -13.86 -22.09 -11.73
C ARG A 303 -14.81 -20.91 -11.75
N ASP A 304 -14.30 -19.75 -11.39
CA ASP A 304 -14.98 -18.48 -11.55
C ASP A 304 -14.24 -17.63 -12.59
N ASP A 305 -14.88 -17.41 -13.74
CA ASP A 305 -14.32 -16.65 -14.85
C ASP A 305 -14.63 -15.14 -14.76
N CYS A 306 -14.78 -14.59 -13.55
CA CYS A 306 -14.76 -13.15 -13.36
C CYS A 306 -13.40 -12.57 -13.78
N CYS A 307 -13.40 -11.49 -14.56
CA CYS A 307 -12.19 -10.79 -14.95
C CYS A 307 -11.82 -9.77 -13.87
N MET A 308 -10.92 -10.15 -12.98
CA MET A 308 -10.43 -9.31 -11.91
C MET A 308 -9.32 -8.39 -12.40
N THR A 309 -9.29 -7.14 -11.94
CA THR A 309 -8.21 -6.20 -12.28
C THR A 309 -6.89 -6.64 -11.65
N ASP A 310 -6.93 -7.10 -10.41
CA ASP A 310 -5.75 -7.53 -9.64
C ASP A 310 -5.32 -8.98 -9.90
N GLN A 311 -5.84 -9.65 -10.93
CA GLN A 311 -5.51 -11.05 -11.21
C GLN A 311 -3.99 -11.31 -11.37
N ILE A 312 -3.22 -10.29 -11.69
CA ILE A 312 -1.75 -10.33 -11.84
C ILE A 312 -1.05 -9.21 -11.05
N ASP A 313 -1.62 -8.80 -9.93
CA ASP A 313 -1.06 -7.74 -9.07
C ASP A 313 0.37 -8.07 -8.61
N GLY A 314 0.65 -9.32 -8.24
CA GLY A 314 2.01 -9.74 -7.93
C GLY A 314 2.99 -9.58 -9.09
N GLN A 315 2.55 -9.77 -10.34
CA GLN A 315 3.41 -9.57 -11.51
C GLN A 315 3.77 -8.08 -11.67
N TRP A 316 2.82 -7.16 -11.42
CA TRP A 316 3.11 -5.74 -11.33
C TRP A 316 4.19 -5.45 -10.29
N TYR A 317 4.00 -5.94 -9.06
CA TYR A 317 4.93 -5.64 -7.96
C TYR A 317 6.33 -6.21 -8.21
N ALA A 318 6.42 -7.42 -8.78
CA ALA A 318 7.71 -8.01 -9.14
C ALA A 318 8.46 -7.15 -10.18
N ARG A 319 7.77 -6.57 -11.15
CA ARG A 319 8.37 -5.64 -12.11
C ARG A 319 8.79 -4.33 -11.46
N LEU A 320 7.93 -3.75 -10.66
CA LEU A 320 8.22 -2.53 -9.89
C LEU A 320 9.50 -2.66 -9.06
N LEU A 321 9.77 -3.86 -8.54
CA LEU A 321 11.00 -4.18 -7.81
C LEU A 321 12.19 -4.53 -8.73
N GLY A 322 12.03 -4.49 -10.04
CA GLY A 322 13.07 -4.87 -10.99
C GLY A 322 13.39 -6.36 -11.00
N LEU A 323 12.50 -7.19 -10.47
CA LEU A 323 12.69 -8.65 -10.40
C LEU A 323 12.30 -9.37 -11.69
N GLY A 324 11.62 -8.68 -12.62
CA GLY A 324 11.19 -9.24 -13.91
C GLY A 324 9.95 -10.17 -13.82
N ASN A 325 9.66 -10.86 -14.90
CA ASN A 325 8.46 -11.69 -15.00
C ASN A 325 8.61 -13.05 -14.32
N PHE A 326 7.49 -13.57 -13.84
CA PHE A 326 7.29 -14.98 -13.50
C PHE A 326 6.16 -15.61 -14.36
N LEU A 327 5.41 -14.80 -15.11
CA LEU A 327 4.42 -15.25 -16.07
C LEU A 327 4.89 -15.02 -17.52
N PRO A 328 4.40 -15.80 -18.51
CA PRO A 328 4.68 -15.57 -19.93
C PRO A 328 4.17 -14.21 -20.39
N GLN A 329 4.99 -13.48 -21.17
CA GLN A 329 4.67 -12.12 -21.61
C GLN A 329 3.39 -12.05 -22.46
N ASP A 330 3.20 -13.01 -23.34
CA ASP A 330 2.00 -13.09 -24.19
C ASP A 330 0.69 -13.18 -23.38
N LYS A 331 0.73 -13.89 -22.25
CA LYS A 331 -0.42 -14.00 -21.36
C LYS A 331 -0.63 -12.74 -20.52
N ILE A 332 0.45 -12.11 -20.09
CA ILE A 332 0.40 -10.80 -19.44
C ILE A 332 -0.26 -9.77 -20.35
N ASP A 333 0.19 -9.69 -21.60
CA ASP A 333 -0.33 -8.73 -22.57
C ASP A 333 -1.81 -8.97 -22.87
N THR A 334 -2.19 -10.23 -23.11
CA THR A 334 -3.57 -10.60 -23.40
C THR A 334 -4.49 -10.35 -22.21
N ALA A 335 -4.06 -10.69 -20.99
CA ALA A 335 -4.82 -10.41 -19.76
C ALA A 335 -4.98 -8.89 -19.53
N THR A 336 -3.92 -8.12 -19.76
CA THR A 336 -3.95 -6.65 -19.67
C THR A 336 -4.95 -6.03 -20.64
N ASP A 337 -4.97 -6.49 -21.89
CA ASP A 337 -5.97 -6.05 -22.89
C ASP A 337 -7.39 -6.38 -22.44
N CYS A 338 -7.59 -7.58 -21.87
CA CYS A 338 -8.87 -7.99 -21.37
C CYS A 338 -9.33 -7.15 -20.18
N ILE A 339 -8.46 -6.90 -19.20
CA ILE A 339 -8.76 -6.02 -18.05
C ILE A 339 -9.19 -4.64 -18.54
N LEU A 340 -8.46 -4.03 -19.46
CA LEU A 340 -8.82 -2.71 -20.00
C LEU A 340 -10.17 -2.73 -20.71
N SER A 341 -10.44 -3.75 -21.54
CA SER A 341 -11.68 -3.81 -22.30
C SER A 341 -12.91 -4.11 -21.43
N GLU A 342 -12.75 -4.92 -20.38
CA GLU A 342 -13.86 -5.38 -19.55
C GLU A 342 -14.08 -4.51 -18.30
N ASN A 343 -13.02 -3.90 -17.75
CA ASN A 343 -13.10 -3.22 -16.45
C ASN A 343 -12.96 -1.70 -16.51
N PHE A 344 -12.35 -1.13 -17.56
CA PHE A 344 -12.21 0.33 -17.64
C PHE A 344 -13.50 0.99 -18.15
N ARG A 345 -13.94 2.02 -17.42
CA ARG A 345 -15.11 2.85 -17.73
C ARG A 345 -14.64 4.31 -17.86
N PRO A 346 -14.72 4.93 -19.05
CA PRO A 346 -14.23 6.30 -19.25
C PRO A 346 -14.85 7.36 -18.32
N GLU A 347 -16.07 7.11 -17.82
CA GLU A 347 -16.78 8.04 -16.95
C GLU A 347 -16.45 7.84 -15.47
N SER A 348 -16.13 6.60 -15.03
CA SER A 348 -16.01 6.26 -13.62
C SER A 348 -14.66 5.67 -13.21
N GLY A 349 -13.84 5.21 -14.15
CA GLY A 349 -12.54 4.62 -13.86
C GLY A 349 -12.51 3.09 -14.03
N LEU A 350 -11.53 2.45 -13.38
CA LEU A 350 -11.30 1.02 -13.47
C LEU A 350 -11.98 0.31 -12.31
N VAL A 351 -12.99 -0.53 -12.60
CA VAL A 351 -13.64 -1.34 -11.57
C VAL A 351 -12.76 -2.52 -11.16
N ASN A 352 -12.94 -3.02 -9.93
CA ASN A 352 -12.14 -4.13 -9.41
C ASN A 352 -12.32 -5.42 -10.22
N ALA A 353 -13.51 -5.66 -10.74
CA ALA A 353 -13.76 -6.78 -11.65
C ALA A 353 -15.08 -6.64 -12.39
N SER A 354 -15.24 -7.47 -13.44
CA SER A 354 -16.51 -7.65 -14.16
C SER A 354 -16.64 -9.07 -14.69
N TYR A 355 -17.87 -9.44 -15.05
CA TYR A 355 -18.11 -10.67 -15.80
C TYR A 355 -18.20 -10.37 -17.30
N PRO A 356 -17.24 -10.82 -18.13
CA PRO A 356 -17.39 -10.78 -19.58
C PRO A 356 -18.66 -11.52 -20.02
N ALA A 357 -19.25 -11.11 -21.14
CA ALA A 357 -20.56 -11.60 -21.59
C ALA A 357 -20.69 -13.14 -21.69
N GLN A 358 -19.57 -13.85 -21.89
CA GLN A 358 -19.50 -15.30 -21.97
C GLN A 358 -19.28 -16.00 -20.63
N ALA A 359 -18.96 -15.25 -19.57
CA ALA A 359 -18.72 -15.82 -18.24
C ALA A 359 -20.04 -15.95 -17.45
N THR A 360 -20.16 -17.02 -16.70
CA THR A 360 -21.33 -17.26 -15.83
C THR A 360 -21.00 -16.80 -14.43
N PRO A 361 -21.73 -15.80 -13.87
CA PRO A 361 -21.53 -15.36 -12.48
C PRO A 361 -21.73 -16.49 -11.49
N THR A 362 -20.84 -16.61 -10.52
CA THR A 362 -21.04 -17.51 -9.38
C THR A 362 -22.03 -16.90 -8.38
N LEU A 363 -22.60 -17.75 -7.51
CA LEU A 363 -23.69 -17.38 -6.58
C LEU A 363 -23.33 -16.25 -5.58
N TYR A 364 -22.05 -15.92 -5.43
CA TYR A 364 -21.59 -14.99 -4.40
C TYR A 364 -21.45 -13.55 -4.88
N THR A 365 -21.39 -13.30 -6.17
CA THR A 365 -20.98 -12.04 -6.76
C THR A 365 -22.04 -10.95 -6.75
N TRP A 366 -23.31 -11.28 -6.74
CA TRP A 366 -24.38 -10.28 -6.71
C TRP A 366 -24.47 -9.48 -5.37
N LYS A 367 -23.87 -10.00 -4.31
CA LYS A 367 -23.78 -9.29 -3.00
C LYS A 367 -22.47 -8.53 -2.84
N ASN A 368 -21.57 -8.62 -3.79
CA ASN A 368 -20.23 -8.13 -3.64
C ASN A 368 -20.08 -6.74 -4.25
N VAL A 369 -20.41 -5.73 -3.46
CA VAL A 369 -20.21 -4.33 -3.85
C VAL A 369 -18.73 -4.02 -4.15
N GLN A 370 -17.77 -4.81 -3.63
CA GLN A 370 -16.34 -4.62 -3.87
C GLN A 370 -15.95 -4.96 -5.31
N MET A 371 -16.65 -5.89 -5.97
CA MET A 371 -16.38 -6.25 -7.36
C MET A 371 -16.58 -5.05 -8.30
N GLU A 372 -17.69 -4.35 -8.17
CA GLU A 372 -18.06 -3.22 -9.04
C GLU A 372 -17.54 -1.87 -8.54
N SER A 373 -16.77 -1.88 -7.45
CA SER A 373 -16.17 -0.67 -6.89
C SER A 373 -14.91 -0.26 -7.65
N ASN A 374 -14.62 1.03 -7.59
CA ASN A 374 -13.35 1.59 -8.02
C ASN A 374 -12.47 1.83 -6.79
N TRP A 375 -11.38 1.13 -6.67
CA TRP A 375 -10.40 1.34 -5.61
C TRP A 375 -9.19 2.08 -6.16
N SER A 376 -8.97 3.31 -5.70
CA SER A 376 -7.92 4.17 -6.23
C SER A 376 -6.52 3.54 -6.13
N GLY A 377 -6.24 2.77 -5.09
CA GLY A 377 -4.99 2.02 -4.97
C GLY A 377 -4.78 1.05 -6.13
N ILE A 378 -5.82 0.27 -6.47
CA ILE A 378 -5.81 -0.69 -7.59
C ILE A 378 -5.70 0.04 -8.94
N GLU A 379 -6.44 1.13 -9.11
CA GLU A 379 -6.38 1.93 -10.33
C GLU A 379 -4.96 2.47 -10.58
N TYR A 380 -4.29 2.98 -9.54
CA TYR A 380 -2.91 3.48 -9.65
C TYR A 380 -1.88 2.36 -9.82
N SER A 381 -2.03 1.21 -9.14
CA SER A 381 -1.13 0.08 -9.33
C SER A 381 -1.22 -0.47 -10.75
N PHE A 382 -2.43 -0.60 -11.29
CA PHE A 382 -2.63 -1.04 -12.66
C PHE A 382 -2.13 0.00 -13.68
N ALA A 383 -2.35 1.30 -13.45
CA ALA A 383 -1.78 2.36 -14.28
C ALA A 383 -0.24 2.33 -14.27
N SER A 384 0.38 2.11 -13.10
CA SER A 384 1.83 1.90 -12.98
C SER A 384 2.30 0.69 -13.81
N PHE A 385 1.58 -0.43 -13.73
CA PHE A 385 1.88 -1.61 -14.54
C PHE A 385 1.79 -1.35 -16.06
N LEU A 386 0.82 -0.55 -16.49
CA LEU A 386 0.70 -0.12 -17.88
C LEU A 386 1.90 0.74 -18.33
N LEU A 387 2.38 1.65 -17.46
CA LEU A 387 3.59 2.45 -17.75
C LEU A 387 4.82 1.55 -18.00
N GLU A 388 5.02 0.53 -17.17
CA GLU A 388 6.11 -0.43 -17.32
C GLU A 388 6.00 -1.27 -18.61
N ASN A 389 4.79 -1.43 -19.12
CA ASN A 389 4.52 -2.09 -20.40
C ASN A 389 4.52 -1.13 -21.61
N GLY A 390 4.90 0.14 -21.43
CA GLY A 390 4.93 1.15 -22.49
C GLY A 390 3.54 1.65 -22.93
N ARG A 391 2.50 1.35 -22.17
CA ARG A 391 1.10 1.72 -22.45
C ARG A 391 0.72 3.06 -21.81
N TYR A 392 1.46 4.09 -22.15
CA TYR A 392 1.39 5.42 -21.52
C TYR A 392 0.02 6.10 -21.65
N LYS A 393 -0.68 5.90 -22.78
CA LYS A 393 -1.99 6.53 -23.02
C LYS A 393 -3.06 5.95 -22.11
N GLU A 394 -3.13 4.64 -22.01
CA GLU A 394 -4.09 3.94 -21.18
C GLU A 394 -3.82 4.24 -19.69
N ALA A 395 -2.57 4.25 -19.28
CA ALA A 395 -2.19 4.65 -17.93
C ALA A 395 -2.66 6.09 -17.62
N ALA A 396 -2.41 7.04 -18.51
CA ALA A 396 -2.85 8.43 -18.34
C ALA A 396 -4.39 8.53 -18.25
N GLN A 397 -5.12 7.81 -19.08
CA GLN A 397 -6.59 7.81 -19.06
C GLN A 397 -7.15 7.31 -17.72
N ILE A 398 -6.56 6.26 -17.12
CA ILE A 398 -6.97 5.77 -15.81
C ILE A 398 -6.74 6.86 -14.77
N VAL A 399 -5.53 7.40 -14.69
CA VAL A 399 -5.16 8.42 -13.70
C VAL A 399 -6.04 9.67 -13.82
N GLU A 400 -6.23 10.19 -15.03
CA GLU A 400 -7.09 11.36 -15.29
C GLU A 400 -8.55 11.10 -14.85
N THR A 401 -9.03 9.87 -15.01
CA THR A 401 -10.39 9.50 -14.58
C THR A 401 -10.49 9.42 -13.06
N VAL A 402 -9.48 8.88 -12.39
CA VAL A 402 -9.40 8.88 -10.92
C VAL A 402 -9.42 10.30 -10.40
N GLU A 403 -8.54 11.17 -10.90
CA GLU A 403 -8.44 12.56 -10.44
C GLU A 403 -9.74 13.34 -10.67
N ARG A 404 -10.35 13.18 -11.84
CA ARG A 404 -11.64 13.82 -12.12
C ARG A 404 -12.74 13.40 -11.16
N ARG A 405 -12.76 12.12 -10.75
CA ARG A 405 -13.73 11.60 -9.77
C ARG A 405 -13.52 12.18 -8.37
N HIS A 406 -12.29 12.47 -8.00
CA HIS A 406 -11.95 13.02 -6.68
C HIS A 406 -12.06 14.55 -6.60
N THR A 407 -12.11 15.25 -7.74
CA THR A 407 -12.18 16.72 -7.79
C THR A 407 -13.59 17.27 -8.05
N GLN A 408 -14.58 16.42 -8.26
CA GLN A 408 -15.99 16.77 -8.39
C GLN A 408 -16.67 16.76 -7.01
#